data_da74f24f7c0be6e880363d8e1673652d
#
_entry.id   da74f24f7c0be6e880363d8e1673652d
#
_cell.length_a   1.000
_cell.length_b   1.000
_cell.length_c   1.000
_cell.angle_alpha   90.00
_cell.angle_beta   90.00
_cell.angle_gamma   90.00
#
_symmetry.space_group_name_H-M   'P 1'
#
loop_
_entity.id
_entity.type
_entity.pdbx_description
1 polymer ?
#
loop_
_entity_poly.entity_id
_entity_poly.type
_entity_poly.pdbx_seq_one_letter_code
_entity_poly.pdbx_strand_id
1 'polypeptide(L)'
;MRKTLLYLLLVITSITASAQNKREFRGAWIQCVNGQFMGMGTQQMQSTLSYQLEELKRDGVNAIIFQVRPECDALYASSYEPWSRFLTGRQGMAPSPYWDPLYWMINECHRRGMELHAWINPFRAKTKNTAELASNHIARQRPELVFPYDGLFILNPAYQENRTFICKVVADILKRYDVDGLHIDDYFYPYPAQGCVIPDNFEFSSNNNGFSNISDWRRNNVNMFIKELHDTIEAVKPWVKFGVSPFGIYRNKKSDPKRGSMTNGLQNYDDLYADILLWVEKGWIDYCVPQIYWEIGNKAADYKTLINWWTANCTNRPLYIGEDIERTVKFGQQETKHQLHTSLLGHNSPLQGTVLWYAKAAVDNVGGYGTNLRNIYWRYPALQPLMPFKHGGKPGKVRKVKPIWTSDGYVLFWEAPKSRNYINAACKYVVYRFSKGESINIEDPSHIVAITPNTWYNLPYENGKQKYVYVVTALDRLSNESAKVKKNIKL
;
A
#
# COMPACT_ATOMS: atom_id res chain seq x y z
N MET A 1 -4.38 -57.35 -44.17
CA MET A 1 -4.72 -56.91 -42.80
C MET A 1 -3.65 -55.95 -42.32
N ARG A 2 -3.88 -54.66 -42.49
CA ARG A 2 -2.95 -53.58 -42.05
C ARG A 2 -3.46 -53.10 -40.68
N LYS A 3 -2.64 -53.27 -39.63
CA LYS A 3 -2.88 -52.69 -38.30
C LYS A 3 -2.43 -51.24 -38.30
N THR A 4 -3.36 -50.33 -38.25
CA THR A 4 -3.11 -48.91 -38.08
C THR A 4 -2.93 -48.63 -36.60
N LEU A 5 -1.71 -48.29 -36.17
CA LEU A 5 -1.39 -47.93 -34.80
C LEU A 5 -1.73 -46.42 -34.64
N LEU A 6 -2.74 -46.14 -33.86
CA LEU A 6 -3.14 -44.77 -33.51
C LEU A 6 -2.27 -44.30 -32.33
N TYR A 7 -1.28 -43.43 -32.57
CA TYR A 7 -0.54 -42.73 -31.49
C TYR A 7 -1.37 -41.58 -30.98
N LEU A 8 -1.91 -41.75 -29.79
CA LEU A 8 -2.53 -40.68 -29.03
C LEU A 8 -1.40 -39.85 -28.42
N LEU A 9 -1.09 -38.68 -29.01
CA LEU A 9 -0.14 -37.71 -28.45
C LEU A 9 -0.86 -36.99 -27.28
N LEU A 10 -0.63 -37.46 -26.06
CA LEU A 10 -1.01 -36.71 -24.86
C LEU A 10 -0.04 -35.51 -24.75
N VAL A 11 -0.48 -34.36 -25.20
CA VAL A 11 0.21 -33.10 -24.88
C VAL A 11 -0.08 -32.79 -23.42
N ILE A 12 0.81 -33.24 -22.54
CA ILE A 12 0.86 -32.80 -21.16
C ILE A 12 1.41 -31.36 -21.22
N THR A 13 0.52 -30.38 -21.27
CA THR A 13 0.89 -29.01 -20.91
C THR A 13 1.23 -29.04 -19.44
N SER A 14 2.51 -29.22 -19.12
CA SER A 14 3.04 -28.89 -17.81
C SER A 14 2.84 -27.40 -17.61
N ILE A 15 1.74 -27.04 -16.94
CA ILE A 15 1.63 -25.75 -16.30
C ILE A 15 2.73 -25.77 -15.24
N THR A 16 3.88 -25.20 -15.57
CA THR A 16 4.88 -24.84 -14.57
C THR A 16 4.18 -23.82 -13.68
N ALA A 17 3.58 -24.31 -12.59
CA ALA A 17 3.13 -23.44 -11.52
C ALA A 17 4.37 -22.66 -11.10
N SER A 18 4.47 -21.40 -11.52
CA SER A 18 5.49 -20.49 -11.06
C SER A 18 5.38 -20.49 -9.54
N ALA A 19 6.46 -20.90 -8.85
CA ALA A 19 6.44 -20.97 -7.40
C ALA A 19 6.14 -19.56 -6.88
N GLN A 20 5.02 -19.43 -6.16
CA GLN A 20 4.61 -18.14 -5.58
C GLN A 20 5.69 -17.67 -4.61
N ASN A 21 6.05 -16.37 -4.69
CA ASN A 21 7.06 -15.80 -3.82
C ASN A 21 6.58 -15.73 -2.37
N LYS A 22 7.43 -16.09 -1.43
CA LYS A 22 7.16 -15.96 0.02
C LYS A 22 6.91 -14.51 0.43
N ARG A 23 7.54 -13.55 -0.27
CA ARG A 23 7.45 -12.13 0.02
C ARG A 23 6.91 -11.37 -1.17
N GLU A 24 5.82 -10.66 -0.94
CA GLU A 24 5.15 -9.85 -1.94
C GLU A 24 4.24 -8.84 -1.24
N PHE A 25 4.32 -7.55 -1.62
CA PHE A 25 3.36 -6.55 -1.17
C PHE A 25 2.06 -6.72 -1.96
N ARG A 26 0.97 -7.01 -1.27
CA ARG A 26 -0.37 -7.18 -1.82
C ARG A 26 -1.30 -6.16 -1.20
N GLY A 27 -1.28 -4.97 -1.76
CA GLY A 27 -2.02 -3.82 -1.23
C GLY A 27 -3.39 -3.64 -1.86
N ALA A 28 -4.27 -2.91 -1.16
CA ALA A 28 -5.50 -2.39 -1.73
C ALA A 28 -5.79 -0.99 -1.18
N TRP A 29 -6.21 -0.06 -2.06
CA TRP A 29 -6.64 1.28 -1.67
C TRP A 29 -8.11 1.27 -1.23
N ILE A 30 -8.36 1.80 -0.03
CA ILE A 30 -9.70 2.15 0.45
C ILE A 30 -9.78 3.68 0.49
N GLN A 31 -10.43 4.25 -0.52
CA GLN A 31 -10.64 5.69 -0.64
C GLN A 31 -11.93 6.15 0.04
N CYS A 32 -11.98 7.42 0.43
CA CYS A 32 -13.20 8.04 0.96
C CYS A 32 -13.78 9.12 0.01
N VAL A 33 -12.95 9.71 -0.86
CA VAL A 33 -13.33 10.85 -1.74
C VAL A 33 -14.46 10.56 -2.74
N ASN A 34 -14.74 9.31 -3.04
CA ASN A 34 -15.88 8.90 -3.87
C ASN A 34 -17.20 8.89 -3.10
N GLY A 35 -17.18 9.21 -1.79
CA GLY A 35 -18.36 9.28 -0.95
C GLY A 35 -18.91 7.93 -0.49
N GLN A 36 -18.14 6.83 -0.64
CA GLN A 36 -18.65 5.49 -0.30
C GLN A 36 -19.10 5.31 1.16
N PHE A 37 -18.60 6.15 2.07
CA PHE A 37 -18.96 6.12 3.50
C PHE A 37 -19.89 7.25 3.90
N MET A 38 -20.14 8.21 3.01
CA MET A 38 -20.94 9.39 3.29
C MET A 38 -22.39 9.00 3.60
N GLY A 39 -22.91 9.46 4.74
CA GLY A 39 -24.26 9.14 5.17
C GLY A 39 -24.40 7.80 5.92
N MET A 40 -23.33 7.04 6.08
CA MET A 40 -23.34 5.84 6.91
C MET A 40 -23.26 6.22 8.40
N GLY A 41 -24.09 5.59 9.24
CA GLY A 41 -23.90 5.64 10.68
C GLY A 41 -22.65 4.84 11.10
N THR A 42 -22.14 5.11 12.30
CA THR A 42 -20.92 4.46 12.84
C THR A 42 -20.94 2.93 12.71
N GLN A 43 -22.01 2.28 13.16
CA GLN A 43 -22.11 0.81 13.13
C GLN A 43 -22.13 0.27 11.70
N GLN A 44 -22.83 0.94 10.78
CA GLN A 44 -22.89 0.54 9.38
C GLN A 44 -21.52 0.65 8.73
N MET A 45 -20.79 1.75 8.96
CA MET A 45 -19.45 1.93 8.40
C MET A 45 -18.46 0.89 8.94
N GLN A 46 -18.48 0.62 10.26
CA GLN A 46 -17.64 -0.42 10.86
C GLN A 46 -17.95 -1.81 10.29
N SER A 47 -19.23 -2.16 10.14
CA SER A 47 -19.63 -3.43 9.54
C SER A 47 -19.18 -3.54 8.08
N THR A 48 -19.35 -2.47 7.30
CA THR A 48 -18.91 -2.40 5.90
C THR A 48 -17.39 -2.57 5.77
N LEU A 49 -16.63 -1.83 6.57
CA LEU A 49 -15.17 -1.93 6.58
C LEU A 49 -14.69 -3.29 7.06
N SER A 50 -15.30 -3.86 8.12
CA SER A 50 -14.96 -5.20 8.60
C SER A 50 -15.19 -6.26 7.54
N TYR A 51 -16.31 -6.20 6.81
CA TYR A 51 -16.59 -7.08 5.67
C TYR A 51 -15.56 -6.92 4.55
N GLN A 52 -15.24 -5.68 4.15
CA GLN A 52 -14.21 -5.43 3.14
C GLN A 52 -12.86 -6.01 3.55
N LEU A 53 -12.43 -5.80 4.80
CA LEU A 53 -11.17 -6.33 5.30
C LEU A 53 -11.13 -7.86 5.31
N GLU A 54 -12.26 -8.51 5.63
CA GLU A 54 -12.34 -9.98 5.62
C GLU A 54 -12.23 -10.56 4.21
N GLU A 55 -12.96 -9.98 3.23
CA GLU A 55 -12.88 -10.43 1.84
C GLU A 55 -11.48 -10.18 1.26
N LEU A 56 -10.90 -8.98 1.48
CA LEU A 56 -9.55 -8.66 1.03
C LEU A 56 -8.51 -9.61 1.64
N LYS A 57 -8.63 -9.93 2.93
CA LYS A 57 -7.77 -10.92 3.59
C LYS A 57 -7.90 -12.30 2.95
N ARG A 58 -9.13 -12.70 2.65
CA ARG A 58 -9.43 -13.97 1.98
C ARG A 58 -8.85 -14.01 0.56
N ASP A 59 -8.81 -12.89 -0.14
CA ASP A 59 -8.22 -12.75 -1.46
C ASP A 59 -6.68 -12.67 -1.46
N GLY A 60 -6.07 -12.69 -0.27
CA GLY A 60 -4.61 -12.71 -0.12
C GLY A 60 -3.97 -11.33 0.07
N VAL A 61 -4.76 -10.25 0.22
CA VAL A 61 -4.26 -8.90 0.54
C VAL A 61 -3.60 -8.91 1.92
N ASN A 62 -2.45 -8.24 2.04
CA ASN A 62 -1.66 -8.14 3.27
C ASN A 62 -1.34 -6.71 3.72
N ALA A 63 -1.81 -5.70 2.97
CA ALA A 63 -1.69 -4.29 3.34
C ALA A 63 -2.90 -3.49 2.85
N ILE A 64 -3.37 -2.56 3.67
CA ILE A 64 -4.44 -1.62 3.34
C ILE A 64 -3.86 -0.21 3.30
N ILE A 65 -4.13 0.51 2.22
CA ILE A 65 -3.83 1.93 2.07
C ILE A 65 -5.14 2.69 2.23
N PHE A 66 -5.36 3.23 3.44
CA PHE A 66 -6.62 3.85 3.84
C PHE A 66 -6.54 5.37 3.78
N GLN A 67 -7.43 6.00 3.00
CA GLN A 67 -7.46 7.46 2.88
C GLN A 67 -8.03 8.11 4.13
N VAL A 68 -7.18 8.85 4.85
CA VAL A 68 -7.52 9.46 6.14
C VAL A 68 -7.51 10.98 6.13
N ARG A 69 -6.93 11.61 5.07
CA ARG A 69 -6.85 13.06 4.93
C ARG A 69 -7.09 13.49 3.47
N PRO A 70 -8.37 13.65 3.06
CA PRO A 70 -8.70 13.93 1.66
C PRO A 70 -8.65 15.40 1.24
N GLU A 71 -9.06 16.37 2.11
CA GLU A 71 -9.25 17.80 1.81
C GLU A 71 -8.78 18.71 2.94
N CYS A 72 -7.56 18.53 3.45
CA CYS A 72 -7.08 19.17 4.68
C CYS A 72 -8.10 18.98 5.82
N ASP A 73 -8.68 17.82 5.89
CA ASP A 73 -9.63 17.37 6.89
C ASP A 73 -9.37 15.88 7.22
N ALA A 74 -9.93 15.36 8.28
CA ALA A 74 -9.49 14.10 8.85
C ALA A 74 -10.62 13.07 9.02
N LEU A 75 -10.31 11.78 8.77
CA LEU A 75 -11.10 10.63 9.19
C LEU A 75 -10.54 10.06 10.52
N TYR A 76 -10.06 10.93 11.39
CA TYR A 76 -9.55 10.63 12.74
C TYR A 76 -9.66 11.87 13.62
N ALA A 77 -9.54 11.73 14.93
CA ALA A 77 -9.58 12.86 15.85
C ALA A 77 -8.32 13.73 15.73
N SER A 78 -8.27 14.64 14.74
CA SER A 78 -7.16 15.55 14.52
C SER A 78 -7.22 16.74 15.47
N SER A 79 -6.03 17.18 15.97
CA SER A 79 -5.89 18.44 16.69
C SER A 79 -5.65 19.64 15.77
N TYR A 80 -5.41 19.40 14.48
CA TYR A 80 -5.01 20.42 13.49
C TYR A 80 -6.07 20.68 12.44
N GLU A 81 -6.92 19.69 12.12
CA GLU A 81 -7.81 19.74 10.98
C GLU A 81 -9.23 19.31 11.38
N PRO A 82 -10.28 19.82 10.70
CA PRO A 82 -11.66 19.43 10.98
C PRO A 82 -11.93 17.96 10.62
N TRP A 83 -12.98 17.38 11.19
CA TRP A 83 -13.53 16.10 10.72
C TRP A 83 -13.95 16.22 9.25
N SER A 84 -13.66 15.18 8.47
CA SER A 84 -13.98 15.17 7.05
C SER A 84 -15.47 14.99 6.79
N ARG A 85 -15.98 15.72 5.79
CA ARG A 85 -17.34 15.52 5.27
C ARG A 85 -17.56 14.13 4.68
N PHE A 86 -16.52 13.48 4.21
CA PHE A 86 -16.60 12.11 3.68
C PHE A 86 -16.89 11.05 4.75
N LEU A 87 -16.78 11.42 6.01
CA LEU A 87 -17.17 10.58 7.15
C LEU A 87 -18.65 10.78 7.54
N THR A 88 -19.07 12.05 7.67
CA THR A 88 -20.37 12.39 8.27
C THR A 88 -21.33 13.13 7.34
N GLY A 89 -20.90 13.46 6.12
CA GLY A 89 -21.62 14.31 5.18
C GLY A 89 -21.40 15.80 5.40
N ARG A 90 -20.87 16.22 6.57
CA ARG A 90 -20.59 17.63 6.91
C ARG A 90 -19.21 17.80 7.52
N GLN A 91 -18.40 18.67 6.92
CA GLN A 91 -17.06 18.95 7.44
C GLN A 91 -17.13 19.63 8.83
N GLY A 92 -16.23 19.23 9.73
CA GLY A 92 -16.18 19.70 11.10
C GLY A 92 -17.11 18.97 12.08
N MET A 93 -17.99 18.07 11.60
CA MET A 93 -18.89 17.28 12.44
C MET A 93 -18.25 15.94 12.79
N ALA A 94 -18.07 15.67 14.08
CA ALA A 94 -17.61 14.38 14.56
C ALA A 94 -18.66 13.28 14.31
N PRO A 95 -18.25 12.01 14.15
CA PRO A 95 -19.18 10.91 14.01
C PRO A 95 -19.99 10.68 15.30
N SER A 96 -21.25 10.25 15.14
CA SER A 96 -22.15 9.92 16.26
C SER A 96 -22.83 8.56 16.02
N PRO A 97 -22.71 7.58 16.93
CA PRO A 97 -21.84 7.58 18.10
C PRO A 97 -20.37 7.83 17.77
N TYR A 98 -19.65 8.48 18.70
CA TYR A 98 -18.25 8.83 18.51
C TYR A 98 -17.38 7.58 18.37
N TRP A 99 -16.47 7.60 17.38
CA TRP A 99 -15.39 6.65 17.18
C TRP A 99 -14.26 7.30 16.39
N ASP A 100 -13.09 6.69 16.41
CA ASP A 100 -11.94 7.12 15.62
C ASP A 100 -11.68 6.09 14.50
N PRO A 101 -12.03 6.41 13.23
CA PRO A 101 -11.87 5.49 12.11
C PRO A 101 -10.44 4.99 11.90
N LEU A 102 -9.44 5.86 12.04
CA LEU A 102 -8.04 5.46 11.85
C LEU A 102 -7.59 4.48 12.94
N TYR A 103 -7.89 4.79 14.20
CA TYR A 103 -7.58 3.89 15.32
C TYR A 103 -8.24 2.51 15.14
N TRP A 104 -9.51 2.52 14.78
CA TRP A 104 -10.28 1.28 14.56
C TRP A 104 -9.72 0.47 13.39
N MET A 105 -9.42 1.10 12.25
CA MET A 105 -8.88 0.45 11.06
C MET A 105 -7.50 -0.17 11.32
N ILE A 106 -6.63 0.48 12.08
CA ILE A 106 -5.34 -0.07 12.48
C ILE A 106 -5.53 -1.38 13.24
N ASN A 107 -6.39 -1.36 14.29
CA ASN A 107 -6.65 -2.56 15.08
C ASN A 107 -7.26 -3.69 14.25
N GLU A 108 -8.19 -3.39 13.36
CA GLU A 108 -8.82 -4.39 12.50
C GLU A 108 -7.86 -4.97 11.45
N CYS A 109 -6.95 -4.17 10.89
CA CYS A 109 -5.90 -4.65 10.00
C CYS A 109 -4.89 -5.52 10.77
N HIS A 110 -4.38 -5.03 11.90
CA HIS A 110 -3.40 -5.76 12.70
C HIS A 110 -3.95 -7.09 13.22
N ARG A 111 -5.21 -7.11 13.69
CA ARG A 111 -5.88 -8.35 14.12
C ARG A 111 -5.92 -9.42 13.01
N ARG A 112 -5.98 -9.01 11.74
CA ARG A 112 -5.94 -9.87 10.56
C ARG A 112 -4.52 -10.15 10.03
N GLY A 113 -3.49 -9.62 10.70
CA GLY A 113 -2.09 -9.74 10.27
C GLY A 113 -1.73 -8.87 9.04
N MET A 114 -2.59 -7.92 8.67
CA MET A 114 -2.36 -6.95 7.60
C MET A 114 -1.68 -5.69 8.12
N GLU A 115 -0.97 -4.97 7.26
CA GLU A 115 -0.47 -3.62 7.54
C GLU A 115 -1.54 -2.56 7.21
N LEU A 116 -1.47 -1.42 7.90
CA LEU A 116 -2.24 -0.23 7.56
C LEU A 116 -1.31 0.94 7.24
N HIS A 117 -1.44 1.47 6.01
CA HIS A 117 -0.78 2.68 5.55
C HIS A 117 -1.79 3.82 5.50
N ALA A 118 -1.53 4.88 6.27
CA ALA A 118 -2.37 6.07 6.28
C ALA A 118 -2.13 6.88 5.01
N TRP A 119 -3.15 7.00 4.16
CA TRP A 119 -3.07 7.78 2.94
C TRP A 119 -3.59 9.18 3.17
N ILE A 120 -2.74 10.16 2.89
CA ILE A 120 -3.05 11.59 2.92
C ILE A 120 -2.93 12.19 1.53
N ASN A 121 -3.81 13.13 1.20
CA ASN A 121 -3.64 14.03 0.09
C ASN A 121 -2.95 15.30 0.61
N PRO A 122 -1.69 15.60 0.20
CA PRO A 122 -0.93 16.64 0.90
C PRO A 122 -1.45 18.07 0.67
N PHE A 123 -1.75 18.43 -0.58
CA PHE A 123 -1.99 19.83 -0.94
C PHE A 123 -3.44 20.17 -1.27
N ARG A 124 -4.30 19.18 -1.50
CA ARG A 124 -5.71 19.44 -1.82
C ARG A 124 -6.47 19.90 -0.58
N ALA A 125 -6.91 21.17 -0.58
CA ALA A 125 -7.68 21.75 0.50
C ALA A 125 -9.20 21.73 0.24
N LYS A 126 -9.63 21.62 -1.04
CA LYS A 126 -11.03 21.55 -1.42
C LYS A 126 -11.18 20.89 -2.78
N THR A 127 -12.19 20.03 -2.93
CA THR A 127 -12.63 19.51 -4.25
C THR A 127 -13.77 20.38 -4.82
N LYS A 128 -14.12 20.18 -6.10
CA LYS A 128 -15.21 20.91 -6.77
C LYS A 128 -16.57 20.75 -6.08
N ASN A 129 -16.79 19.60 -5.44
CA ASN A 129 -18.08 19.25 -4.82
C ASN A 129 -18.19 19.67 -3.34
N THR A 130 -17.18 20.30 -2.77
CA THR A 130 -17.22 20.79 -1.39
C THR A 130 -17.90 22.14 -1.34
N ALA A 131 -19.13 22.20 -0.79
CA ALA A 131 -19.91 23.42 -0.72
C ALA A 131 -19.34 24.40 0.31
N GLU A 132 -19.16 23.95 1.56
CA GLU A 132 -18.71 24.77 2.68
C GLU A 132 -17.51 24.15 3.37
N LEU A 133 -16.61 25.02 3.84
CA LEU A 133 -15.47 24.65 4.67
C LEU A 133 -15.78 24.95 6.15
N ALA A 134 -15.38 24.05 7.04
CA ALA A 134 -15.51 24.27 8.48
C ALA A 134 -14.74 25.51 8.94
N SER A 135 -15.17 26.13 10.03
CA SER A 135 -14.55 27.39 10.54
C SER A 135 -13.07 27.24 10.90
N ASN A 136 -12.65 26.02 11.31
CA ASN A 136 -11.27 25.69 11.63
C ASN A 136 -10.49 25.08 10.47
N HIS A 137 -11.03 25.09 9.25
CA HIS A 137 -10.32 24.60 8.07
C HIS A 137 -9.24 25.61 7.63
N ILE A 138 -8.03 25.12 7.27
CA ILE A 138 -6.87 25.99 6.93
C ILE A 138 -7.18 26.99 5.81
N ALA A 139 -7.86 26.57 4.75
CA ALA A 139 -8.20 27.47 3.64
C ALA A 139 -9.21 28.57 4.02
N ARG A 140 -9.92 28.42 5.14
CA ARG A 140 -10.81 29.44 5.70
C ARG A 140 -10.09 30.34 6.70
N GLN A 141 -9.20 29.77 7.50
CA GLN A 141 -8.42 30.52 8.49
C GLN A 141 -7.26 31.30 7.87
N ARG A 142 -6.65 30.75 6.82
CA ARG A 142 -5.45 31.27 6.15
C ARG A 142 -5.64 31.20 4.62
N PRO A 143 -6.58 31.99 4.06
CA PRO A 143 -6.90 31.96 2.62
C PRO A 143 -5.71 32.34 1.74
N GLU A 144 -4.74 33.08 2.25
CA GLU A 144 -3.52 33.46 1.55
C GLU A 144 -2.55 32.28 1.31
N LEU A 145 -2.72 31.17 2.02
CA LEU A 145 -1.90 29.97 1.87
C LEU A 145 -2.38 29.03 0.75
N VAL A 146 -3.55 29.30 0.20
CA VAL A 146 -4.15 28.49 -0.87
C VAL A 146 -4.32 29.31 -2.14
N PHE A 147 -4.37 28.60 -3.26
CA PHE A 147 -4.82 29.20 -4.52
C PHE A 147 -5.99 28.41 -5.12
N PRO A 148 -6.93 29.11 -5.81
CA PRO A 148 -8.00 28.45 -6.55
C PRO A 148 -7.47 27.95 -7.89
N TYR A 149 -7.93 26.74 -8.30
CA TYR A 149 -7.59 26.19 -9.59
C TYR A 149 -8.69 25.22 -10.05
N ASP A 150 -9.39 25.52 -11.14
CA ASP A 150 -10.45 24.67 -11.73
C ASP A 150 -11.49 24.19 -10.69
N GLY A 151 -11.94 25.09 -9.80
CA GLY A 151 -12.89 24.78 -8.72
C GLY A 151 -12.30 24.04 -7.51
N LEU A 152 -11.02 23.75 -7.52
CA LEU A 152 -10.26 23.24 -6.37
C LEU A 152 -9.69 24.39 -5.54
N PHE A 153 -9.33 24.11 -4.27
CA PHE A 153 -8.38 24.90 -3.51
C PHE A 153 -7.15 24.04 -3.23
N ILE A 154 -5.98 24.59 -3.51
CA ILE A 154 -4.70 23.90 -3.37
C ILE A 154 -3.83 24.70 -2.37
N LEU A 155 -3.32 24.04 -1.34
CA LEU A 155 -2.23 24.59 -0.53
C LEU A 155 -1.03 24.84 -1.43
N ASN A 156 -0.53 26.08 -1.48
CA ASN A 156 0.58 26.42 -2.36
C ASN A 156 1.87 25.72 -1.89
N PRO A 157 2.45 24.80 -2.68
CA PRO A 157 3.67 24.06 -2.29
C PRO A 157 4.89 24.96 -2.12
N ALA A 158 4.87 26.17 -2.68
CA ALA A 158 5.94 27.16 -2.56
C ALA A 158 6.10 27.69 -1.14
N TYR A 159 5.02 27.75 -0.37
CA TYR A 159 5.08 28.26 1.00
C TYR A 159 5.65 27.22 1.97
N GLN A 160 6.77 27.57 2.61
CA GLN A 160 7.37 26.78 3.70
C GLN A 160 6.35 26.48 4.81
N GLU A 161 5.47 27.43 5.09
CA GLU A 161 4.45 27.31 6.11
C GLU A 161 3.49 26.15 5.84
N ASN A 162 3.06 25.96 4.58
CA ASN A 162 2.21 24.85 4.17
C ASN A 162 2.94 23.51 4.33
N ARG A 163 4.19 23.40 3.90
CA ARG A 163 4.99 22.18 4.05
C ARG A 163 5.19 21.83 5.53
N THR A 164 5.51 22.83 6.34
CA THR A 164 5.64 22.66 7.80
C THR A 164 4.32 22.25 8.45
N PHE A 165 3.18 22.81 8.02
CA PHE A 165 1.86 22.43 8.53
C PHE A 165 1.55 20.96 8.22
N ILE A 166 1.76 20.51 6.99
CA ILE A 166 1.53 19.11 6.60
C ILE A 166 2.46 18.19 7.40
N CYS A 167 3.72 18.52 7.58
CA CYS A 167 4.66 17.77 8.41
C CYS A 167 4.20 17.67 9.88
N LYS A 168 3.61 18.75 10.45
CA LYS A 168 3.03 18.72 11.81
C LYS A 168 1.83 17.78 11.89
N VAL A 169 0.94 17.78 10.89
CA VAL A 169 -0.20 16.87 10.80
C VAL A 169 0.28 15.42 10.75
N VAL A 170 1.28 15.12 9.92
CA VAL A 170 1.87 13.77 9.84
C VAL A 170 2.55 13.38 11.14
N ALA A 171 3.33 14.27 11.75
CA ALA A 171 3.96 13.99 13.05
C ALA A 171 2.93 13.67 14.14
N ASP A 172 1.76 14.32 14.13
CA ASP A 172 0.65 14.03 15.05
C ASP A 172 0.06 12.64 14.79
N ILE A 173 -0.20 12.27 13.54
CA ILE A 173 -0.63 10.91 13.17
C ILE A 173 0.38 9.89 13.71
N LEU A 174 1.65 10.05 13.39
CA LEU A 174 2.70 9.10 13.77
C LEU A 174 2.85 8.96 15.29
N LYS A 175 2.76 10.04 16.04
CA LYS A 175 2.88 10.00 17.51
C LYS A 175 1.71 9.25 18.17
N ARG A 176 0.50 9.42 17.65
CA ARG A 176 -0.72 8.91 18.29
C ARG A 176 -1.20 7.56 17.76
N TYR A 177 -0.89 7.22 16.51
CA TYR A 177 -1.39 6.02 15.85
C TYR A 177 -0.28 5.06 15.50
N ASP A 178 -0.56 3.77 15.57
CA ASP A 178 0.38 2.69 15.26
C ASP A 178 0.29 2.27 13.79
N VAL A 179 0.41 3.25 12.88
CA VAL A 179 0.43 2.98 11.44
C VAL A 179 1.72 2.29 11.01
N ASP A 180 1.64 1.40 10.03
CA ASP A 180 2.80 0.72 9.44
C ASP A 180 3.44 1.55 8.32
N GLY A 181 2.66 2.43 7.68
CA GLY A 181 3.13 3.32 6.63
C GLY A 181 2.37 4.63 6.56
N LEU A 182 3.01 5.64 5.96
CA LEU A 182 2.39 6.84 5.44
C LEU A 182 2.43 6.76 3.92
N HIS A 183 1.33 7.13 3.26
CA HIS A 183 1.19 7.08 1.81
C HIS A 183 0.65 8.40 1.28
N ILE A 184 1.23 8.91 0.19
CA ILE A 184 0.71 10.04 -0.57
C ILE A 184 0.47 9.63 -2.03
N ASP A 185 -0.51 10.26 -2.66
CA ASP A 185 -0.84 10.06 -4.06
C ASP A 185 -0.09 11.04 -5.00
N ASP A 186 -0.62 11.29 -6.18
CA ASP A 186 0.00 12.06 -7.24
C ASP A 186 -0.50 13.52 -7.33
N TYR A 187 -1.27 13.99 -6.34
CA TYR A 187 -1.78 15.37 -6.32
C TYR A 187 -0.81 16.33 -5.63
N PHE A 188 0.30 16.65 -6.32
CA PHE A 188 1.28 17.66 -5.88
C PHE A 188 0.84 19.05 -6.32
N TYR A 189 1.21 19.49 -7.52
CA TYR A 189 0.50 20.55 -8.21
C TYR A 189 -0.75 19.99 -8.89
N PRO A 190 -1.78 20.82 -9.21
CA PRO A 190 -3.01 20.31 -9.80
C PRO A 190 -2.77 19.77 -11.21
N TYR A 191 -3.58 18.80 -11.60
CA TYR A 191 -3.62 18.31 -12.99
C TYR A 191 -3.93 19.45 -13.94
N PRO A 192 -3.28 19.55 -15.11
CA PRO A 192 -3.57 20.57 -16.10
C PRO A 192 -5.05 20.56 -16.50
N ALA A 193 -5.71 21.71 -16.43
CA ALA A 193 -7.09 21.91 -16.85
C ALA A 193 -7.15 22.97 -17.94
N GLN A 194 -8.04 22.78 -18.92
CA GLN A 194 -8.18 23.67 -20.06
C GLN A 194 -8.50 25.10 -19.60
N GLY A 195 -7.72 26.08 -20.05
CA GLY A 195 -7.91 27.50 -19.70
C GLY A 195 -7.48 27.89 -18.30
N CYS A 196 -6.93 26.97 -17.51
CA CYS A 196 -6.46 27.24 -16.16
C CYS A 196 -4.94 27.42 -16.13
N VAL A 197 -4.48 28.42 -15.39
CA VAL A 197 -3.06 28.66 -15.10
C VAL A 197 -2.84 28.60 -13.61
N ILE A 198 -1.76 27.99 -13.17
CA ILE A 198 -1.37 27.97 -11.76
C ILE A 198 -0.94 29.41 -11.37
N PRO A 199 -1.59 30.06 -10.38
CA PRO A 199 -1.38 31.47 -10.09
C PRO A 199 -0.23 31.70 -9.09
N ASP A 200 0.98 31.20 -9.37
CA ASP A 200 2.15 31.26 -8.50
C ASP A 200 3.33 32.06 -9.09
N ASN A 201 3.06 32.89 -10.14
CA ASN A 201 4.07 33.72 -10.77
C ASN A 201 4.63 34.79 -9.82
N PHE A 202 3.81 35.30 -8.90
CA PHE A 202 4.25 36.29 -7.91
C PHE A 202 5.27 35.67 -6.95
N GLU A 203 5.00 34.49 -6.43
CA GLU A 203 5.89 33.74 -5.54
C GLU A 203 7.21 33.39 -6.24
N PHE A 204 7.15 32.95 -7.49
CA PHE A 204 8.34 32.70 -8.31
C PHE A 204 9.18 33.97 -8.49
N SER A 205 8.54 35.09 -8.82
CA SER A 205 9.23 36.38 -9.02
C SER A 205 9.84 36.93 -7.73
N SER A 206 9.15 36.68 -6.60
CA SER A 206 9.56 37.17 -5.28
C SER A 206 10.69 36.35 -4.67
N ASN A 207 10.68 35.02 -4.89
CA ASN A 207 11.69 34.09 -4.38
C ASN A 207 11.81 32.86 -5.28
N ASN A 208 12.60 32.97 -6.33
CA ASN A 208 12.83 31.88 -7.27
C ASN A 208 13.90 30.85 -6.80
N ASN A 209 14.48 31.03 -5.61
CA ASN A 209 15.53 30.16 -5.06
C ASN A 209 16.71 29.91 -6.04
N GLY A 210 17.01 30.88 -6.93
CA GLY A 210 18.06 30.78 -7.95
C GLY A 210 17.65 30.03 -9.23
N PHE A 211 16.41 29.60 -9.36
CA PHE A 211 15.89 28.96 -10.58
C PHE A 211 15.49 30.03 -11.61
N SER A 212 15.92 29.85 -12.85
CA SER A 212 15.50 30.69 -13.98
C SER A 212 14.19 30.24 -14.62
N ASN A 213 13.75 28.99 -14.34
CA ASN A 213 12.58 28.37 -14.93
C ASN A 213 11.55 28.03 -13.83
N ILE A 214 10.31 28.47 -14.01
CA ILE A 214 9.23 28.24 -13.06
C ILE A 214 8.89 26.75 -12.88
N SER A 215 9.04 25.92 -13.91
CA SER A 215 8.80 24.48 -13.80
C SER A 215 9.84 23.78 -12.93
N ASP A 216 11.11 24.20 -13.01
CA ASP A 216 12.18 23.69 -12.16
C ASP A 216 11.99 24.14 -10.71
N TRP A 217 11.55 25.38 -10.51
CA TRP A 217 11.22 25.92 -9.20
C TRP A 217 10.02 25.18 -8.57
N ARG A 218 8.95 24.91 -9.32
CA ARG A 218 7.82 24.10 -8.84
C ARG A 218 8.25 22.70 -8.43
N ARG A 219 9.07 22.01 -9.24
CA ARG A 219 9.64 20.72 -8.88
C ARG A 219 10.46 20.78 -7.60
N ASN A 220 11.27 21.83 -7.45
CA ASN A 220 12.04 22.02 -6.23
C ASN A 220 11.14 22.20 -5.00
N ASN A 221 10.02 22.92 -5.10
CA ASN A 221 9.08 23.07 -4.00
C ASN A 221 8.49 21.72 -3.56
N VAL A 222 8.14 20.85 -4.53
CA VAL A 222 7.68 19.49 -4.23
C VAL A 222 8.82 18.65 -3.66
N ASN A 223 10.03 18.71 -4.22
CA ASN A 223 11.20 17.99 -3.71
C ASN A 223 11.52 18.36 -2.26
N MET A 224 11.47 19.66 -1.91
CA MET A 224 11.64 20.11 -0.53
C MET A 224 10.57 19.52 0.39
N PHE A 225 9.31 19.53 -0.03
CA PHE A 225 8.22 18.91 0.74
C PHE A 225 8.47 17.42 0.98
N ILE A 226 8.81 16.65 -0.04
CA ILE A 226 9.08 15.21 0.10
C ILE A 226 10.23 14.94 1.06
N LYS A 227 11.31 15.74 0.96
CA LYS A 227 12.44 15.64 1.89
C LYS A 227 12.05 15.98 3.32
N GLU A 228 11.35 17.09 3.54
CA GLU A 228 10.88 17.52 4.85
C GLU A 228 9.93 16.49 5.49
N LEU A 229 9.08 15.88 4.68
CA LEU A 229 8.18 14.81 5.13
C LEU A 229 8.95 13.54 5.50
N HIS A 230 9.92 13.12 4.68
CA HIS A 230 10.83 12.01 4.99
C HIS A 230 11.56 12.26 6.33
N ASP A 231 12.19 13.42 6.49
CA ASP A 231 12.93 13.78 7.69
C ASP A 231 12.02 13.77 8.94
N THR A 232 10.76 14.22 8.77
CA THR A 232 9.75 14.19 9.84
C THR A 232 9.41 12.77 10.26
N ILE A 233 9.21 11.85 9.29
CA ILE A 233 8.90 10.44 9.57
C ILE A 233 10.07 9.77 10.28
N GLU A 234 11.29 9.94 9.76
CA GLU A 234 12.50 9.37 10.36
C GLU A 234 12.75 9.88 11.80
N ALA A 235 12.48 11.16 12.07
CA ALA A 235 12.62 11.73 13.39
C ALA A 235 11.57 11.24 14.40
N VAL A 236 10.34 10.93 13.96
CA VAL A 236 9.22 10.54 14.85
C VAL A 236 9.12 9.03 15.02
N LYS A 237 9.11 8.28 13.90
CA LYS A 237 8.99 6.82 13.87
C LYS A 237 9.75 6.22 12.67
N PRO A 238 11.05 5.98 12.77
CA PRO A 238 11.89 5.56 11.65
C PRO A 238 11.52 4.21 11.02
N TRP A 239 10.70 3.40 11.69
CA TRP A 239 10.18 2.15 11.11
C TRP A 239 8.92 2.32 10.26
N VAL A 240 8.24 3.47 10.30
CA VAL A 240 7.08 3.73 9.45
C VAL A 240 7.55 3.92 8.02
N LYS A 241 6.93 3.20 7.10
CA LYS A 241 7.26 3.21 5.67
C LYS A 241 6.66 4.44 5.01
N PHE A 242 7.42 5.16 4.20
CA PHE A 242 6.93 6.29 3.43
C PHE A 242 6.78 5.91 1.95
N GLY A 243 5.55 5.86 1.46
CA GLY A 243 5.22 5.50 0.08
C GLY A 243 4.58 6.60 -0.72
N VAL A 244 4.83 6.56 -2.03
CA VAL A 244 4.23 7.48 -3.00
C VAL A 244 3.61 6.69 -4.14
N SER A 245 2.36 7.02 -4.52
CA SER A 245 1.72 6.50 -5.73
C SER A 245 1.63 7.60 -6.80
N PRO A 246 2.69 7.77 -7.62
CA PRO A 246 2.72 8.77 -8.67
C PRO A 246 1.83 8.36 -9.85
N PHE A 247 1.50 9.31 -10.72
CA PHE A 247 0.90 9.02 -12.02
C PHE A 247 1.74 8.00 -12.81
N GLY A 248 1.13 7.19 -13.66
CA GLY A 248 1.78 6.05 -14.29
C GLY A 248 2.92 6.38 -15.27
N ILE A 249 2.97 7.59 -15.82
CA ILE A 249 4.02 8.04 -16.74
C ILE A 249 4.95 9.01 -16.01
N TYR A 250 6.25 8.68 -15.89
CA TYR A 250 7.24 9.63 -15.39
C TYR A 250 7.51 10.74 -16.40
N ARG A 251 8.00 10.39 -17.59
CA ARG A 251 8.17 11.27 -18.77
C ARG A 251 7.99 10.48 -20.06
N ASN A 252 7.46 11.12 -21.09
CA ASN A 252 7.38 10.55 -22.43
C ASN A 252 8.76 10.55 -23.11
N LYS A 253 9.00 9.60 -24.00
CA LYS A 253 10.24 9.53 -24.78
C LYS A 253 10.51 10.80 -25.58
N LYS A 254 9.46 11.49 -26.04
CA LYS A 254 9.55 12.77 -26.75
C LYS A 254 10.07 13.90 -25.84
N SER A 255 9.67 13.91 -24.57
CA SER A 255 10.08 14.93 -23.58
C SER A 255 11.48 14.65 -23.02
N ASP A 256 11.82 13.38 -22.85
CA ASP A 256 13.16 12.94 -22.42
C ASP A 256 13.65 11.76 -23.26
N PRO A 257 14.42 12.01 -24.33
CA PRO A 257 14.92 10.95 -25.21
C PRO A 257 15.83 9.92 -24.53
N LYS A 258 16.42 10.24 -23.38
CA LYS A 258 17.30 9.33 -22.64
C LYS A 258 16.51 8.44 -21.68
N ARG A 259 15.67 9.02 -20.83
CA ARG A 259 15.00 8.31 -19.73
C ARG A 259 13.50 8.13 -19.92
N GLY A 260 12.86 8.84 -20.86
CA GLY A 260 11.42 8.76 -21.07
C GLY A 260 10.93 7.39 -21.56
N SER A 261 9.71 7.00 -21.18
CA SER A 261 9.02 5.82 -21.68
C SER A 261 8.39 6.04 -23.06
N MET A 262 8.17 4.96 -23.80
CA MET A 262 7.46 4.99 -25.10
C MET A 262 5.96 5.21 -24.90
N THR A 263 5.63 6.40 -24.43
CA THR A 263 4.28 6.83 -24.07
C THR A 263 3.98 8.21 -24.64
N ASN A 264 2.69 8.59 -24.62
CA ASN A 264 2.22 9.91 -25.07
C ASN A 264 1.02 10.33 -24.21
N GLY A 265 1.28 10.81 -22.99
CA GLY A 265 0.26 11.22 -22.03
C GLY A 265 0.81 12.24 -21.04
N LEU A 266 -0.02 12.58 -20.04
CA LEU A 266 0.38 13.43 -18.92
C LEU A 266 1.59 12.82 -18.19
N GLN A 267 2.46 13.66 -17.66
CA GLN A 267 3.76 13.29 -17.10
C GLN A 267 3.93 13.79 -15.67
N ASN A 268 4.49 12.95 -14.80
CA ASN A 268 4.81 13.40 -13.44
C ASN A 268 5.76 14.60 -13.44
N TYR A 269 6.89 14.48 -14.17
CA TYR A 269 7.98 15.44 -14.12
C TYR A 269 7.60 16.80 -14.72
N ASP A 270 6.96 16.79 -15.90
CA ASP A 270 6.71 18.00 -16.66
C ASP A 270 5.36 18.65 -16.31
N ASP A 271 4.32 17.86 -16.02
CA ASP A 271 2.95 18.35 -15.84
C ASP A 271 2.52 18.46 -14.38
N LEU A 272 3.02 17.54 -13.51
CA LEU A 272 2.71 17.52 -12.07
C LEU A 272 3.87 18.01 -11.20
N TYR A 273 5.00 18.37 -11.82
CA TYR A 273 6.21 18.87 -11.17
C TYR A 273 6.76 17.93 -10.09
N ALA A 274 6.68 16.61 -10.36
CA ALA A 274 7.06 15.55 -9.43
C ALA A 274 8.25 14.75 -9.97
N ASP A 275 9.41 14.82 -9.31
CA ASP A 275 10.63 14.12 -9.70
C ASP A 275 10.80 12.83 -8.89
N ILE A 276 9.99 11.83 -9.23
CA ILE A 276 9.93 10.55 -8.52
C ILE A 276 11.29 9.83 -8.51
N LEU A 277 12.01 9.87 -9.64
CA LEU A 277 13.30 9.18 -9.73
C LEU A 277 14.34 9.81 -8.80
N LEU A 278 14.32 11.13 -8.62
CA LEU A 278 15.15 11.81 -7.63
C LEU A 278 14.83 11.33 -6.21
N TRP A 279 13.55 11.21 -5.86
CA TRP A 279 13.14 10.78 -4.52
C TRP A 279 13.56 9.34 -4.21
N VAL A 280 13.46 8.46 -5.22
CA VAL A 280 13.96 7.07 -5.15
C VAL A 280 15.49 7.05 -5.00
N GLU A 281 16.22 7.82 -5.82
CA GLU A 281 17.68 7.90 -5.81
C GLU A 281 18.21 8.42 -4.47
N LYS A 282 17.61 9.50 -3.96
CA LYS A 282 17.99 10.12 -2.67
C LYS A 282 17.51 9.32 -1.45
N GLY A 283 16.66 8.31 -1.65
CA GLY A 283 16.10 7.54 -0.57
C GLY A 283 15.09 8.30 0.29
N TRP A 284 14.46 9.34 -0.26
CA TRP A 284 13.45 10.12 0.46
C TRP A 284 12.09 9.43 0.53
N ILE A 285 11.88 8.38 -0.23
CA ILE A 285 10.71 7.50 -0.14
C ILE A 285 11.17 6.05 0.07
N ASP A 286 10.36 5.24 0.75
CA ASP A 286 10.65 3.84 1.04
C ASP A 286 10.09 2.88 0.00
N TYR A 287 9.02 3.27 -0.70
CA TYR A 287 8.44 2.50 -1.80
C TYR A 287 7.71 3.39 -2.80
N CYS A 288 7.64 2.95 -4.04
CA CYS A 288 6.97 3.63 -5.14
C CYS A 288 5.85 2.77 -5.70
N VAL A 289 4.66 3.37 -5.97
CA VAL A 289 3.48 2.66 -6.50
C VAL A 289 2.93 3.41 -7.72
N PRO A 290 3.60 3.40 -8.89
CA PRO A 290 3.07 4.08 -10.06
C PRO A 290 1.70 3.52 -10.46
N GLN A 291 0.76 4.41 -10.75
CA GLN A 291 -0.63 4.11 -11.09
C GLN A 291 -0.72 3.73 -12.58
N ILE A 292 -0.40 2.47 -12.91
CA ILE A 292 -0.44 1.97 -14.30
C ILE A 292 -1.82 1.39 -14.59
N TYR A 293 -2.83 2.27 -14.68
CA TYR A 293 -4.23 1.87 -14.77
C TYR A 293 -4.70 1.45 -16.17
N TRP A 294 -3.84 1.54 -17.19
CA TRP A 294 -4.21 1.23 -18.58
C TRP A 294 -4.14 -0.28 -18.89
N GLU A 295 -4.76 -0.63 -20.01
CA GLU A 295 -4.69 -1.97 -20.59
C GLU A 295 -3.36 -2.21 -21.33
N ILE A 296 -3.00 -3.47 -21.52
CA ILE A 296 -1.96 -3.87 -22.45
C ILE A 296 -2.45 -3.55 -23.88
N GLY A 297 -1.61 -2.88 -24.66
CA GLY A 297 -1.95 -2.41 -26.00
C GLY A 297 -2.57 -1.01 -26.05
N ASN A 298 -2.63 -0.28 -24.92
CA ASN A 298 -3.06 1.12 -24.93
C ASN A 298 -2.08 1.99 -25.74
N LYS A 299 -2.61 2.74 -26.73
CA LYS A 299 -1.76 3.52 -27.67
C LYS A 299 -0.95 4.63 -27.01
N ALA A 300 -1.44 5.22 -25.92
CA ALA A 300 -0.80 6.34 -25.25
C ALA A 300 0.04 5.90 -24.04
N ALA A 301 -0.37 4.84 -23.36
CA ALA A 301 0.19 4.44 -22.07
C ALA A 301 0.06 2.91 -21.88
N ASP A 302 0.74 2.14 -22.74
CA ASP A 302 0.68 0.68 -22.70
C ASP A 302 1.22 0.13 -21.37
N TYR A 303 0.42 -0.71 -20.71
CA TYR A 303 0.77 -1.32 -19.42
C TYR A 303 2.10 -2.07 -19.46
N LYS A 304 2.35 -2.89 -20.52
CA LYS A 304 3.58 -3.66 -20.66
C LYS A 304 4.80 -2.74 -20.79
N THR A 305 4.68 -1.68 -21.55
CA THR A 305 5.72 -0.66 -21.69
C THR A 305 6.04 0.00 -20.35
N LEU A 306 5.01 0.37 -19.60
CA LEU A 306 5.17 1.10 -18.33
C LEU A 306 5.73 0.22 -17.21
N ILE A 307 5.24 -1.01 -17.02
CA ILE A 307 5.77 -1.89 -15.97
C ILE A 307 7.25 -2.22 -16.21
N ASN A 308 7.65 -2.48 -17.46
CA ASN A 308 9.06 -2.71 -17.80
C ASN A 308 9.91 -1.45 -17.55
N TRP A 309 9.38 -0.28 -17.94
CA TRP A 309 10.09 0.99 -17.74
C TRP A 309 10.32 1.28 -16.26
N TRP A 310 9.26 1.16 -15.42
CA TRP A 310 9.37 1.39 -13.98
C TRP A 310 10.29 0.38 -13.30
N THR A 311 10.23 -0.89 -13.68
CA THR A 311 11.13 -1.95 -13.16
C THR A 311 12.59 -1.65 -13.48
N ALA A 312 12.89 -1.09 -14.66
CA ALA A 312 14.25 -0.75 -15.06
C ALA A 312 14.77 0.54 -14.40
N ASN A 313 13.90 1.47 -13.98
CA ASN A 313 14.32 2.81 -13.54
C ASN A 313 14.11 3.07 -12.03
N CYS A 314 13.26 2.32 -11.34
CA CYS A 314 13.01 2.44 -9.90
C CYS A 314 13.83 1.41 -9.13
N THR A 315 15.17 1.51 -9.16
CA THR A 315 16.05 0.41 -8.72
C THR A 315 16.48 0.46 -7.24
N ASN A 316 16.43 1.62 -6.60
CA ASN A 316 16.95 1.79 -5.23
C ASN A 316 15.90 1.58 -4.13
N ARG A 317 14.63 1.41 -4.51
CA ARG A 317 13.50 1.23 -3.59
C ARG A 317 12.52 0.19 -4.12
N PRO A 318 11.80 -0.52 -3.24
CA PRO A 318 10.70 -1.38 -3.64
C PRO A 318 9.71 -0.67 -4.56
N LEU A 319 9.39 -1.33 -5.67
CA LEU A 319 8.39 -0.94 -6.64
C LEU A 319 7.17 -1.84 -6.46
N TYR A 320 5.99 -1.26 -6.33
CA TYR A 320 4.72 -1.96 -6.40
C TYR A 320 3.92 -1.38 -7.56
N ILE A 321 3.12 -2.17 -8.24
CA ILE A 321 2.33 -1.66 -9.37
C ILE A 321 0.91 -1.37 -8.94
N GLY A 322 0.47 -0.13 -9.14
CA GLY A 322 -0.93 0.25 -9.03
C GLY A 322 -1.73 -0.28 -10.22
N GLU A 323 -2.73 -1.12 -9.97
CA GLU A 323 -3.53 -1.77 -11.01
C GLU A 323 -5.02 -1.47 -10.83
N ASP A 324 -5.69 -1.05 -11.92
CA ASP A 324 -7.13 -0.83 -11.98
C ASP A 324 -7.84 -2.14 -12.30
N ILE A 325 -8.63 -2.63 -11.34
CA ILE A 325 -9.39 -3.89 -11.44
C ILE A 325 -10.45 -3.82 -12.53
N GLU A 326 -11.28 -2.77 -12.51
CA GLU A 326 -12.43 -2.66 -13.43
C GLU A 326 -11.95 -2.57 -14.88
N ARG A 327 -10.89 -1.81 -15.12
CA ARG A 327 -10.29 -1.70 -16.44
C ARG A 327 -9.63 -3.01 -16.86
N THR A 328 -8.92 -3.68 -15.97
CA THR A 328 -8.30 -4.98 -16.23
C THR A 328 -9.35 -6.04 -16.61
N VAL A 329 -10.47 -6.07 -15.89
CA VAL A 329 -11.60 -6.98 -16.18
C VAL A 329 -12.26 -6.61 -17.50
N LYS A 330 -12.51 -5.31 -17.75
CA LYS A 330 -13.12 -4.82 -19.00
C LYS A 330 -12.37 -5.30 -20.25
N PHE A 331 -11.05 -5.38 -20.19
CA PHE A 331 -10.21 -5.83 -21.31
C PHE A 331 -9.85 -7.33 -21.24
N GLY A 332 -10.36 -8.08 -20.25
CA GLY A 332 -10.07 -9.51 -20.08
C GLY A 332 -8.59 -9.83 -19.84
N GLN A 333 -7.84 -8.92 -19.19
CA GLN A 333 -6.38 -9.00 -19.12
C GLN A 333 -5.80 -9.39 -17.76
N GLN A 334 -6.62 -9.90 -16.83
CA GLN A 334 -6.14 -10.24 -15.49
C GLN A 334 -5.01 -11.28 -15.53
N GLU A 335 -5.18 -12.37 -16.27
CA GLU A 335 -4.17 -13.41 -16.38
C GLU A 335 -2.88 -12.90 -17.03
N THR A 336 -2.99 -12.18 -18.15
CA THR A 336 -1.83 -11.68 -18.91
C THR A 336 -1.02 -10.68 -18.09
N LYS A 337 -1.68 -9.76 -17.37
CA LYS A 337 -1.01 -8.81 -16.47
C LYS A 337 -0.34 -9.54 -15.31
N HIS A 338 -1.03 -10.51 -14.70
CA HIS A 338 -0.47 -11.30 -13.62
C HIS A 338 0.76 -12.10 -14.07
N GLN A 339 0.72 -12.75 -15.22
CA GLN A 339 1.87 -13.46 -15.79
C GLN A 339 3.05 -12.53 -16.04
N LEU A 340 2.80 -11.33 -16.62
CA LEU A 340 3.82 -10.31 -16.84
C LEU A 340 4.42 -9.84 -15.52
N HIS A 341 3.59 -9.52 -14.54
CA HIS A 341 4.02 -9.11 -13.20
C HIS A 341 4.89 -10.20 -12.54
N THR A 342 4.43 -11.45 -12.54
CA THR A 342 5.14 -12.61 -11.98
C THR A 342 6.49 -12.84 -12.66
N SER A 343 6.58 -12.62 -13.97
CA SER A 343 7.84 -12.76 -14.72
C SER A 343 8.90 -11.72 -14.33
N LEU A 344 8.47 -10.58 -13.82
CA LEU A 344 9.33 -9.47 -13.38
C LEU A 344 9.59 -9.49 -11.86
N LEU A 345 8.76 -10.19 -11.08
CA LEU A 345 8.92 -10.36 -9.63
C LEU A 345 10.15 -11.24 -9.35
N GLY A 346 11.03 -10.80 -8.46
CA GLY A 346 12.18 -11.62 -8.10
C GLY A 346 13.05 -10.99 -7.02
N HIS A 347 13.96 -11.78 -6.46
CA HIS A 347 14.81 -11.36 -5.33
C HIS A 347 15.67 -10.13 -5.66
N ASN A 348 16.12 -10.01 -6.91
CA ASN A 348 16.97 -8.92 -7.39
C ASN A 348 16.19 -7.86 -8.20
N SER A 349 14.88 -7.99 -8.29
CA SER A 349 14.02 -7.02 -8.96
C SER A 349 13.54 -5.96 -7.98
N PRO A 350 13.46 -4.68 -8.39
CA PRO A 350 12.78 -3.66 -7.59
C PRO A 350 11.27 -3.94 -7.49
N LEU A 351 10.70 -4.64 -8.48
CA LEU A 351 9.29 -5.02 -8.48
C LEU A 351 9.03 -6.10 -7.43
N GLN A 352 8.25 -5.74 -6.40
CA GLN A 352 8.00 -6.59 -5.23
C GLN A 352 6.51 -6.62 -4.81
N GLY A 353 5.60 -6.17 -5.67
CA GLY A 353 4.19 -6.25 -5.32
C GLY A 353 3.24 -5.47 -6.21
N THR A 354 1.96 -5.56 -5.84
CA THR A 354 0.82 -4.93 -6.52
C THR A 354 -0.04 -4.20 -5.50
N VAL A 355 -0.65 -3.08 -5.91
CA VAL A 355 -1.68 -2.39 -5.15
C VAL A 355 -2.92 -2.24 -6.02
N LEU A 356 -4.03 -2.74 -5.53
CA LEU A 356 -5.30 -2.83 -6.25
C LEU A 356 -6.09 -1.52 -6.14
N TRP A 357 -6.39 -0.92 -7.26
CA TRP A 357 -7.37 0.14 -7.39
C TRP A 357 -8.69 -0.45 -7.86
N TYR A 358 -9.69 -0.47 -7.07
CA TYR A 358 -9.77 -0.12 -5.65
C TYR A 358 -10.36 -1.28 -4.86
N ALA A 359 -10.23 -1.25 -3.54
CA ALA A 359 -10.62 -2.34 -2.65
C ALA A 359 -12.03 -2.88 -2.90
N LYS A 360 -13.03 -1.99 -3.05
CA LYS A 360 -14.44 -2.38 -3.27
C LYS A 360 -14.62 -3.20 -4.56
N ALA A 361 -13.87 -2.93 -5.63
CA ALA A 361 -13.95 -3.72 -6.86
C ALA A 361 -13.47 -5.18 -6.66
N ALA A 362 -12.45 -5.40 -5.82
CA ALA A 362 -12.03 -6.75 -5.42
C ALA A 362 -13.08 -7.42 -4.54
N VAL A 363 -13.59 -6.70 -3.52
CA VAL A 363 -14.62 -7.18 -2.57
C VAL A 363 -15.92 -7.55 -3.28
N ASP A 364 -16.37 -6.74 -4.24
CA ASP A 364 -17.54 -7.02 -5.09
C ASP A 364 -17.26 -8.13 -6.11
N ASN A 365 -16.04 -8.64 -6.15
CA ASN A 365 -15.59 -9.70 -7.05
C ASN A 365 -15.89 -9.41 -8.53
N VAL A 366 -15.65 -8.17 -8.97
CA VAL A 366 -15.93 -7.72 -10.33
C VAL A 366 -15.27 -8.65 -11.34
N GLY A 367 -16.04 -9.27 -12.22
CA GLY A 367 -15.56 -10.22 -13.23
C GLY A 367 -14.83 -11.45 -12.67
N GLY A 368 -15.06 -11.80 -11.40
CA GLY A 368 -14.38 -12.92 -10.75
C GLY A 368 -12.97 -12.59 -10.26
N TYR A 369 -12.57 -11.31 -10.25
CA TYR A 369 -11.20 -10.88 -9.97
C TYR A 369 -10.69 -11.37 -8.60
N GLY A 370 -11.44 -11.15 -7.52
CA GLY A 370 -11.09 -11.60 -6.17
C GLY A 370 -11.02 -13.13 -6.08
N THR A 371 -11.96 -13.82 -6.70
CA THR A 371 -11.94 -15.32 -6.78
C THR A 371 -10.66 -15.82 -7.43
N ASN A 372 -10.20 -15.20 -8.52
CA ASN A 372 -8.96 -15.57 -9.20
C ASN A 372 -7.72 -15.26 -8.35
N LEU A 373 -7.70 -14.12 -7.62
CA LEU A 373 -6.63 -13.83 -6.65
C LEU A 373 -6.54 -14.97 -5.62
N ARG A 374 -7.64 -15.29 -4.96
CA ARG A 374 -7.73 -16.30 -3.88
C ARG A 374 -7.32 -17.69 -4.32
N ASN A 375 -7.80 -18.14 -5.48
CA ASN A 375 -7.69 -19.54 -5.87
C ASN A 375 -6.48 -19.83 -6.78
N ILE A 376 -5.96 -18.79 -7.46
CA ILE A 376 -4.94 -18.96 -8.49
C ILE A 376 -3.69 -18.14 -8.16
N TYR A 377 -3.83 -16.79 -8.15
CA TYR A 377 -2.67 -15.90 -8.20
C TYR A 377 -2.04 -15.65 -6.82
N TRP A 378 -2.86 -15.49 -5.77
CA TRP A 378 -2.43 -15.26 -4.39
C TRP A 378 -2.88 -16.39 -3.44
N ARG A 379 -2.92 -17.60 -3.97
CA ARG A 379 -3.40 -18.79 -3.28
C ARG A 379 -2.74 -19.02 -1.92
N TYR A 380 -1.46 -18.72 -1.81
CA TYR A 380 -0.71 -18.86 -0.58
C TYR A 380 -0.45 -17.50 0.05
N PRO A 381 -0.44 -17.39 1.40
CA PRO A 381 -0.11 -16.15 2.08
C PRO A 381 1.30 -15.66 1.70
N ALA A 382 1.50 -14.35 1.69
CA ALA A 382 2.81 -13.74 1.49
C ALA A 382 3.18 -12.81 2.64
N LEU A 383 4.46 -12.82 3.02
CA LEU A 383 5.04 -11.83 3.92
C LEU A 383 5.29 -10.53 3.16
N GLN A 384 5.39 -9.43 3.91
CA GLN A 384 5.82 -8.16 3.34
C GLN A 384 7.27 -8.24 2.81
N PRO A 385 7.62 -7.50 1.75
CA PRO A 385 8.99 -7.35 1.31
C PRO A 385 9.89 -6.78 2.42
N LEU A 386 11.16 -7.15 2.40
CA LEU A 386 12.16 -6.58 3.30
C LEU A 386 12.54 -5.16 2.86
N MET A 387 12.85 -4.32 3.84
CA MET A 387 13.39 -2.97 3.63
C MET A 387 14.76 -2.86 4.31
N PRO A 388 15.82 -3.41 3.71
CA PRO A 388 17.14 -3.51 4.35
C PRO A 388 17.81 -2.15 4.60
N PHE A 389 17.33 -1.10 3.94
CA PHE A 389 17.80 0.27 4.13
C PHE A 389 17.17 0.96 5.36
N LYS A 390 16.10 0.41 5.94
CA LYS A 390 15.58 0.87 7.23
C LYS A 390 16.31 0.20 8.38
N HIS A 391 16.56 0.97 9.43
CA HIS A 391 17.26 0.48 10.61
C HIS A 391 16.41 -0.54 11.37
N GLY A 392 16.95 -1.72 11.57
CA GLY A 392 16.33 -2.80 12.32
C GLY A 392 17.17 -4.07 12.18
N GLY A 393 17.07 -4.97 13.15
CA GLY A 393 17.66 -6.30 13.11
C GLY A 393 16.57 -7.37 13.20
N LYS A 394 16.92 -8.63 13.02
CA LYS A 394 15.96 -9.73 13.16
C LYS A 394 15.45 -9.83 14.61
N PRO A 395 14.17 -10.09 14.82
CA PRO A 395 13.61 -10.36 16.14
C PRO A 395 14.21 -11.65 16.72
N GLY A 396 14.15 -11.79 18.03
CA GLY A 396 14.49 -13.03 18.73
C GLY A 396 13.55 -14.18 18.30
N LYS A 397 14.02 -15.43 18.43
CA LYS A 397 13.15 -16.60 18.20
C LYS A 397 12.06 -16.69 19.26
N VAL A 398 10.89 -17.23 18.90
CA VAL A 398 9.80 -17.55 19.82
C VAL A 398 10.28 -18.56 20.89
N ARG A 399 9.64 -18.56 22.06
CA ARG A 399 10.02 -19.39 23.20
C ARG A 399 8.87 -20.33 23.58
N LYS A 400 9.20 -21.43 24.24
CA LYS A 400 8.25 -22.39 24.86
C LYS A 400 7.13 -22.85 23.90
N VAL A 401 7.43 -23.17 22.67
CA VAL A 401 6.44 -23.69 21.71
C VAL A 401 5.91 -25.04 22.19
N LYS A 402 4.61 -25.10 22.51
CA LYS A 402 3.94 -26.33 23.02
C LYS A 402 2.48 -26.39 22.58
N PRO A 403 1.98 -27.60 22.25
CA PRO A 403 0.56 -27.80 22.08
C PRO A 403 -0.11 -27.95 23.46
N ILE A 404 -1.30 -27.39 23.62
CA ILE A 404 -2.13 -27.48 24.83
C ILE A 404 -3.59 -27.63 24.46
N TRP A 405 -4.35 -28.35 25.30
CA TRP A 405 -5.80 -28.37 25.23
C TRP A 405 -6.36 -27.19 26.05
N THR A 406 -7.32 -26.50 25.47
CA THR A 406 -8.05 -25.40 26.10
C THR A 406 -9.55 -25.70 26.00
N SER A 407 -10.40 -24.84 26.62
CA SER A 407 -11.86 -24.89 26.42
C SER A 407 -12.28 -24.78 24.95
N ASP A 408 -11.49 -24.04 24.16
CA ASP A 408 -11.79 -23.75 22.75
C ASP A 408 -11.14 -24.72 21.76
N GLY A 409 -10.46 -25.77 22.27
CA GLY A 409 -9.85 -26.82 21.45
C GLY A 409 -8.34 -26.98 21.63
N TYR A 410 -7.73 -27.66 20.67
CA TYR A 410 -6.29 -27.95 20.67
C TYR A 410 -5.52 -26.77 20.05
N VAL A 411 -4.56 -26.22 20.79
CA VAL A 411 -3.88 -24.98 20.44
C VAL A 411 -2.38 -25.15 20.47
N LEU A 412 -1.67 -24.65 19.46
CA LEU A 412 -0.24 -24.43 19.50
C LEU A 412 0.03 -23.07 20.14
N PHE A 413 0.66 -23.08 21.29
CA PHE A 413 1.00 -21.87 22.06
C PHE A 413 2.52 -21.63 22.03
N TRP A 414 2.91 -20.35 22.10
CA TRP A 414 4.31 -19.93 22.28
C TRP A 414 4.40 -18.64 23.08
N GLU A 415 5.56 -18.37 23.65
CA GLU A 415 5.87 -17.08 24.24
C GLU A 415 6.60 -16.18 23.24
N ALA A 416 6.24 -14.90 23.24
CA ALA A 416 6.95 -13.88 22.47
C ALA A 416 8.45 -13.83 22.84
N PRO A 417 9.34 -13.55 21.90
CA PRO A 417 10.74 -13.30 22.21
C PRO A 417 10.87 -12.05 23.11
N LYS A 418 11.85 -12.05 24.02
CA LYS A 418 12.22 -10.83 24.72
C LYS A 418 12.92 -9.88 23.75
N SER A 419 12.54 -8.63 23.75
CA SER A 419 13.22 -7.58 23.01
C SER A 419 13.55 -6.41 23.94
N ARG A 420 14.71 -5.78 23.72
CA ARG A 420 15.11 -4.53 24.38
C ARG A 420 14.88 -3.31 23.47
N ASN A 421 14.64 -3.55 22.20
CA ASN A 421 14.45 -2.53 21.18
C ASN A 421 13.04 -2.69 20.58
N TYR A 422 12.28 -1.60 20.55
CA TYR A 422 10.91 -1.58 20.02
C TYR A 422 10.84 -1.95 18.54
N ILE A 423 11.83 -1.55 17.73
CA ILE A 423 11.87 -1.82 16.28
C ILE A 423 11.99 -3.34 16.01
N ASN A 424 12.82 -4.03 16.81
CA ASN A 424 13.06 -5.48 16.68
C ASN A 424 12.09 -6.33 17.53
N ALA A 425 11.13 -5.71 18.20
CA ALA A 425 10.12 -6.44 18.95
C ALA A 425 9.22 -7.21 17.97
N ALA A 426 8.92 -8.46 18.30
CA ALA A 426 7.97 -9.25 17.54
C ALA A 426 6.58 -8.61 17.61
N CYS A 427 5.96 -8.35 16.44
CA CYS A 427 4.61 -7.85 16.34
C CYS A 427 3.66 -8.85 15.64
N LYS A 428 4.21 -9.79 14.88
CA LYS A 428 3.47 -10.86 14.19
C LYS A 428 4.26 -12.17 14.26
N TYR A 429 3.59 -13.28 13.98
CA TYR A 429 4.20 -14.61 13.91
C TYR A 429 3.75 -15.32 12.65
N VAL A 430 4.63 -16.17 12.11
CA VAL A 430 4.31 -17.06 11.00
C VAL A 430 4.31 -18.49 11.51
N VAL A 431 3.22 -19.19 11.25
CA VAL A 431 3.07 -20.61 11.55
C VAL A 431 3.14 -21.40 10.25
N TYR A 432 4.07 -22.33 10.18
CA TYR A 432 4.23 -23.25 9.06
C TYR A 432 3.85 -24.68 9.48
N ARG A 433 3.35 -25.47 8.54
CA ARG A 433 3.04 -26.90 8.74
C ARG A 433 3.71 -27.73 7.66
N PHE A 434 4.46 -28.76 8.09
CA PHE A 434 5.11 -29.74 7.24
C PHE A 434 4.65 -31.14 7.61
N SER A 435 4.57 -32.05 6.63
CA SER A 435 4.31 -33.45 6.89
C SER A 435 5.51 -34.09 7.62
N LYS A 436 5.26 -35.16 8.38
CA LYS A 436 6.34 -35.90 9.05
C LYS A 436 7.33 -36.45 8.02
N GLY A 437 8.61 -36.12 8.16
CA GLY A 437 9.69 -36.58 7.26
C GLY A 437 9.95 -35.67 6.07
N GLU A 438 9.10 -34.66 5.87
CA GLU A 438 9.29 -33.63 4.86
C GLU A 438 10.45 -32.68 5.19
N SER A 439 11.18 -32.24 4.16
CA SER A 439 12.22 -31.21 4.32
C SER A 439 11.62 -29.86 4.73
N ILE A 440 12.14 -29.26 5.78
CA ILE A 440 11.64 -28.00 6.32
C ILE A 440 12.20 -26.82 5.53
N ASN A 441 11.50 -26.42 4.48
CA ASN A 441 11.78 -25.24 3.67
C ASN A 441 10.75 -24.13 4.00
N ILE A 442 11.12 -23.18 4.87
CA ILE A 442 10.25 -22.04 5.21
C ILE A 442 10.21 -20.97 4.12
N GLU A 443 10.99 -21.10 3.04
CA GLU A 443 10.92 -20.18 1.89
C GLU A 443 9.77 -20.54 0.92
N ASP A 444 9.18 -21.72 1.07
CA ASP A 444 7.98 -22.14 0.33
C ASP A 444 6.71 -21.63 1.05
N PRO A 445 5.97 -20.66 0.48
CA PRO A 445 4.78 -20.10 1.11
C PRO A 445 3.61 -21.10 1.21
N SER A 446 3.62 -22.21 0.49
CA SER A 446 2.57 -23.23 0.55
C SER A 446 2.46 -23.89 1.94
N HIS A 447 3.50 -23.80 2.74
CA HIS A 447 3.54 -24.29 4.12
C HIS A 447 3.04 -23.28 5.17
N ILE A 448 2.79 -22.01 4.79
CA ILE A 448 2.26 -21.00 5.71
C ILE A 448 0.80 -21.30 5.97
N VAL A 449 0.47 -21.64 7.22
CA VAL A 449 -0.92 -21.89 7.66
C VAL A 449 -1.51 -20.69 8.41
N ALA A 450 -0.67 -19.79 8.94
CA ALA A 450 -1.13 -18.53 9.53
C ALA A 450 -0.03 -17.46 9.57
N ILE A 451 -0.45 -16.20 9.41
CA ILE A 451 0.28 -14.98 9.79
C ILE A 451 -0.61 -14.27 10.80
N THR A 452 -0.18 -14.17 12.06
CA THR A 452 -1.04 -13.75 13.18
C THR A 452 -0.29 -12.87 14.17
N PRO A 453 -0.95 -11.88 14.79
CA PRO A 453 -0.39 -11.15 15.94
C PRO A 453 -0.45 -11.96 17.25
N ASN A 454 -1.29 -13.02 17.28
CA ASN A 454 -1.47 -13.84 18.47
C ASN A 454 -0.27 -14.73 18.77
N THR A 455 -0.05 -15.09 20.03
CA THR A 455 0.96 -16.06 20.47
C THR A 455 0.41 -17.49 20.52
N TRP A 456 -0.62 -17.76 19.74
CA TRP A 456 -1.26 -19.06 19.63
C TRP A 456 -1.90 -19.27 18.24
N TYR A 457 -2.11 -20.55 17.90
CA TYR A 457 -2.76 -20.99 16.66
C TYR A 457 -3.62 -22.21 16.94
N ASN A 458 -4.88 -22.21 16.48
CA ASN A 458 -5.78 -23.36 16.59
C ASN A 458 -5.32 -24.49 15.68
N LEU A 459 -5.05 -25.64 16.28
CA LEU A 459 -4.64 -26.84 15.57
C LEU A 459 -5.89 -27.61 15.07
N PRO A 460 -5.99 -27.97 13.80
CA PRO A 460 -7.09 -28.78 13.28
C PRO A 460 -6.93 -30.24 13.74
N TYR A 461 -7.42 -30.57 14.93
CA TYR A 461 -7.26 -31.90 15.52
C TYR A 461 -8.16 -32.93 14.83
N GLU A 462 -7.55 -34.03 14.32
CA GLU A 462 -8.19 -35.13 13.60
C GLU A 462 -7.84 -36.49 14.24
N ASN A 463 -8.33 -36.74 15.44
CA ASN A 463 -8.17 -38.04 16.15
C ASN A 463 -6.74 -38.49 16.45
N GLY A 464 -5.72 -37.63 16.37
CA GLY A 464 -4.32 -37.93 16.72
C GLY A 464 -3.62 -38.93 15.76
N LYS A 465 -4.12 -39.16 14.55
CA LYS A 465 -3.55 -40.08 13.60
C LYS A 465 -2.44 -39.48 12.76
N GLN A 466 -2.59 -38.24 12.37
CA GLN A 466 -1.65 -37.53 11.50
C GLN A 466 -0.51 -36.89 12.32
N LYS A 467 0.72 -36.98 11.79
CA LYS A 467 1.92 -36.39 12.41
C LYS A 467 2.47 -35.29 11.53
N TYR A 468 2.62 -34.10 12.12
CA TYR A 468 3.14 -32.92 11.46
C TYR A 468 4.30 -32.32 12.22
N VAL A 469 5.10 -31.53 11.52
CA VAL A 469 6.09 -30.61 12.12
C VAL A 469 5.58 -29.20 11.95
N TYR A 470 5.21 -28.57 13.04
CA TYR A 470 4.91 -27.13 13.03
C TYR A 470 6.18 -26.34 13.28
N VAL A 471 6.30 -25.22 12.57
CA VAL A 471 7.41 -24.27 12.72
C VAL A 471 6.81 -22.92 13.01
N VAL A 472 7.34 -22.23 14.02
CA VAL A 472 6.92 -20.87 14.36
C VAL A 472 8.11 -19.93 14.26
N THR A 473 7.92 -18.80 13.59
CA THR A 473 8.87 -17.68 13.54
C THR A 473 8.18 -16.40 14.02
N ALA A 474 8.96 -15.42 14.43
CA ALA A 474 8.49 -14.08 14.78
C ALA A 474 8.87 -13.09 13.69
N LEU A 475 8.01 -12.11 13.44
CA LEU A 475 8.25 -10.97 12.55
C LEU A 475 8.28 -9.67 13.38
N ASP A 476 9.24 -8.80 13.10
CA ASP A 476 9.23 -7.42 13.56
C ASP A 476 8.37 -6.51 12.65
N ARG A 477 8.35 -5.21 12.96
CA ARG A 477 7.57 -4.21 12.21
C ARG A 477 8.04 -4.01 10.76
N LEU A 478 9.29 -4.38 10.45
CA LEU A 478 9.86 -4.33 9.10
C LEU A 478 9.82 -5.70 8.42
N SER A 479 9.05 -6.65 8.99
CA SER A 479 8.89 -8.02 8.50
C SER A 479 10.19 -8.82 8.41
N ASN A 480 11.23 -8.44 9.19
CA ASN A 480 12.38 -9.31 9.41
C ASN A 480 11.95 -10.54 10.19
N GLU A 481 12.37 -11.70 9.72
CA GLU A 481 11.95 -12.99 10.27
C GLU A 481 13.03 -13.59 11.17
N SER A 482 12.59 -14.08 12.34
CA SER A 482 13.45 -14.72 13.33
C SER A 482 13.95 -16.09 12.88
N ALA A 483 14.91 -16.64 13.66
CA ALA A 483 15.20 -18.06 13.57
C ALA A 483 13.96 -18.91 13.91
N LYS A 484 13.81 -20.05 13.21
CA LYS A 484 12.69 -20.99 13.32
C LYS A 484 12.74 -21.83 14.61
N VAL A 485 11.57 -22.11 15.20
CA VAL A 485 11.40 -23.07 16.30
C VAL A 485 10.41 -24.14 15.85
N LYS A 486 10.81 -25.41 16.01
CA LYS A 486 10.06 -26.58 15.56
C LYS A 486 9.35 -27.26 16.70
N LYS A 487 8.17 -27.87 16.39
CA LYS A 487 7.43 -28.76 17.29
C LYS A 487 6.75 -29.88 16.54
N ASN A 488 7.00 -31.12 16.92
CA ASN A 488 6.25 -32.28 16.42
C ASN A 488 4.89 -32.32 17.10
N ILE A 489 3.83 -32.48 16.32
CA ILE A 489 2.43 -32.49 16.77
C ILE A 489 1.71 -33.67 16.12
N LYS A 490 0.83 -34.29 16.88
CA LYS A 490 -0.15 -35.25 16.39
C LYS A 490 -1.52 -34.58 16.31
N LEU A 491 -2.18 -34.62 15.16
CA LEU A 491 -3.52 -34.11 14.89
C LEU A 491 -4.52 -35.22 14.61
#